data_cbbb16794e1d53bb08523c349efc0cd7
#
_entry.id   cbbb16794e1d53bb08523c349efc0cd7
#
_cell.length_a   1.000
_cell.length_b   1.000
_cell.length_c   1.000
_cell.angle_alpha   90.00
_cell.angle_beta   90.00
_cell.angle_gamma   90.00
#
_symmetry.space_group_name_H-M   'P 1'
#
loop_
_entity.id
_entity.type
_entity.pdbx_description
1 polymer ?
#
loop_
_entity_poly.entity_id
_entity_poly.type
_entity_poly.pdbx_seq_one_letter_code
_entity_poly.pdbx_strand_id
1 'polypeptide(L)'
;MKHLVSSSWYQFSVAACLGLALLFADGKSAVSAELAVTIGYLERVKPPVAVLSNLETIPADQGLAGAELGVADNNKSGKFLGQEFILEQRIVEQEEDVLVAARELLGRTRLLLLNMTSEDLLAVADLPEAKDALLINISEADVALRDKSCRKNLLHTIPSRAMLADALSQFAVQKKWTRWALVEGPEPEDRAFAEALEKSAEKFDIDVRGRQVWGFGADMRRSAAQEVPLFVQSFPEHDLLVVTDERGDYGRYLL
;
A
#
# COMPACT_ATOMS: atom_id res chain seq x y z
N MET A 1 -71.85 59.08 23.01
CA MET A 1 -71.56 57.67 23.35
C MET A 1 -70.21 57.35 22.72
N LYS A 2 -69.16 57.32 23.55
CA LYS A 2 -67.75 57.03 23.07
C LYS A 2 -67.52 55.55 23.39
N HIS A 3 -67.21 54.72 22.35
CA HIS A 3 -66.82 53.36 22.52
C HIS A 3 -65.30 53.32 22.88
N LEU A 4 -65.01 52.86 24.09
CA LEU A 4 -63.70 52.43 24.50
C LEU A 4 -63.45 51.04 23.89
N VAL A 5 -62.60 50.94 22.85
CA VAL A 5 -62.07 49.70 22.35
C VAL A 5 -60.84 49.30 23.17
N SER A 6 -60.94 48.17 23.85
CA SER A 6 -60.03 47.69 24.87
C SER A 6 -58.62 47.38 24.29
N SER A 7 -57.60 47.92 24.92
CA SER A 7 -56.15 47.76 24.63
C SER A 7 -55.63 46.36 25.00
N SER A 8 -56.49 45.42 25.35
CA SER A 8 -56.09 44.09 25.85
C SER A 8 -55.57 43.12 24.77
N TRP A 9 -55.95 43.26 23.51
CA TRP A 9 -55.54 42.37 22.44
C TRP A 9 -54.10 42.58 21.97
N TYR A 10 -53.55 43.80 22.05
CA TYR A 10 -52.18 44.09 21.66
C TYR A 10 -51.14 43.51 22.64
N GLN A 11 -51.48 43.42 23.93
CA GLN A 11 -50.57 42.87 24.93
C GLN A 11 -50.44 41.33 24.81
N PHE A 12 -51.47 40.62 24.40
CA PHE A 12 -51.38 39.15 24.16
C PHE A 12 -50.61 38.81 22.91
N SER A 13 -50.67 39.60 21.86
CA SER A 13 -49.94 39.37 20.61
C SER A 13 -48.45 39.62 20.76
N VAL A 14 -48.02 40.64 21.53
CA VAL A 14 -46.59 40.92 21.77
C VAL A 14 -45.97 39.87 22.70
N ALA A 15 -46.68 39.39 23.70
CA ALA A 15 -46.19 38.31 24.58
C ALA A 15 -46.01 36.99 23.85
N ALA A 16 -46.93 36.66 22.91
CA ALA A 16 -46.85 35.42 22.09
C ALA A 16 -45.66 35.47 21.09
N CYS A 17 -45.37 36.64 20.49
CA CYS A 17 -44.22 36.81 19.59
C CYS A 17 -42.86 36.77 20.32
N LEU A 18 -42.79 37.32 21.52
CA LEU A 18 -41.57 37.24 22.36
C LEU A 18 -41.35 35.83 22.90
N GLY A 19 -42.37 35.07 23.24
CA GLY A 19 -42.25 33.66 23.66
C GLY A 19 -41.79 32.73 22.52
N LEU A 20 -42.24 33.00 21.30
CA LEU A 20 -41.80 32.20 20.12
C LEU A 20 -40.36 32.52 19.69
N ALA A 21 -39.91 33.75 19.87
CA ALA A 21 -38.53 34.15 19.58
C ALA A 21 -37.49 33.56 20.56
N LEU A 22 -37.89 33.28 21.80
CA LEU A 22 -37.03 32.63 22.80
C LEU A 22 -36.90 31.13 22.61
N LEU A 23 -37.82 30.48 21.91
CA LEU A 23 -37.74 29.05 21.57
C LEU A 23 -36.78 28.75 20.43
N PHE A 24 -36.35 29.76 19.66
CA PHE A 24 -35.35 29.63 18.60
C PHE A 24 -33.95 30.08 19.02
N ALA A 25 -33.77 30.58 20.26
CA ALA A 25 -32.47 31.10 20.71
C ALA A 25 -31.53 30.03 21.28
N ASP A 26 -31.99 28.78 21.52
CA ASP A 26 -31.15 27.65 21.91
C ASP A 26 -30.66 26.81 20.72
N GLY A 27 -30.43 27.43 19.59
CA GLY A 27 -29.58 26.89 18.54
C GLY A 27 -28.15 26.79 19.08
N LYS A 28 -27.89 25.84 19.98
CA LYS A 28 -26.53 25.38 20.21
C LYS A 28 -26.02 24.91 18.86
N SER A 29 -25.24 25.75 18.20
CA SER A 29 -24.37 25.27 17.12
C SER A 29 -23.63 24.08 17.72
N ALA A 30 -24.00 22.87 17.31
CA ALA A 30 -23.21 21.70 17.60
C ALA A 30 -21.85 21.99 16.96
N VAL A 31 -20.91 22.52 17.76
CA VAL A 31 -19.51 22.52 17.39
C VAL A 31 -19.19 21.05 17.25
N SER A 32 -19.14 20.57 16.02
CA SER A 32 -18.63 19.24 15.72
C SER A 32 -17.26 19.17 16.41
N ALA A 33 -17.11 18.26 17.36
CA ALA A 33 -15.82 18.03 17.98
C ALA A 33 -14.85 17.73 16.84
N GLU A 34 -13.79 18.49 16.73
CA GLU A 34 -12.76 18.27 15.72
C GLU A 34 -12.15 16.90 16.00
N LEU A 35 -12.28 15.98 15.04
CA LEU A 35 -11.76 14.63 15.14
C LEU A 35 -10.35 14.62 14.54
N ALA A 36 -9.33 14.59 15.39
CA ALA A 36 -7.95 14.39 14.95
C ALA A 36 -7.64 12.89 14.87
N VAL A 37 -7.20 12.44 13.68
CA VAL A 37 -6.80 11.05 13.40
C VAL A 37 -5.30 11.04 13.10
N THR A 38 -4.50 10.51 14.02
CA THR A 38 -3.06 10.34 13.82
C THR A 38 -2.80 9.01 13.12
N ILE A 39 -2.02 9.05 12.04
CA ILE A 39 -1.56 7.90 11.26
C ILE A 39 -0.05 7.83 11.42
N GLY A 40 0.48 6.72 11.91
CA GLY A 40 1.92 6.47 11.97
C GLY A 40 2.41 5.92 10.63
N TYR A 41 3.53 6.40 10.13
CA TYR A 41 4.28 5.83 9.02
C TYR A 41 5.62 5.33 9.54
N LEU A 42 5.88 4.03 9.40
CA LEU A 42 7.12 3.40 9.82
C LEU A 42 7.78 2.72 8.63
N GLU A 43 9.00 3.11 8.35
CA GLU A 43 9.81 2.57 7.27
C GLU A 43 11.16 2.10 7.78
N ARG A 44 11.62 0.92 7.31
CA ARG A 44 13.02 0.52 7.37
C ARG A 44 13.67 0.79 6.02
N VAL A 45 14.75 1.58 6.04
CA VAL A 45 15.54 1.87 4.84
C VAL A 45 16.03 0.56 4.22
N LYS A 46 15.73 0.37 2.93
CA LYS A 46 16.19 -0.80 2.17
C LYS A 46 17.64 -0.57 1.72
N PRO A 47 18.43 -1.65 1.58
CA PRO A 47 19.74 -1.54 0.97
C PRO A 47 19.66 -0.84 -0.40
N PRO A 48 20.59 0.08 -0.72
CA PRO A 48 20.58 0.73 -2.01
C PRO A 48 20.74 -0.30 -3.13
N VAL A 49 19.84 -0.26 -4.11
CA VAL A 49 19.95 -1.09 -5.32
C VAL A 49 20.99 -0.45 -6.23
N ALA A 50 21.87 -1.27 -6.82
CA ALA A 50 22.83 -0.79 -7.81
C ALA A 50 22.06 -0.30 -9.06
N VAL A 51 21.92 1.01 -9.21
CA VAL A 51 21.26 1.61 -10.37
C VAL A 51 22.20 1.52 -11.57
N LEU A 52 21.91 0.65 -12.52
CA LEU A 52 22.69 0.46 -13.75
C LEU A 52 22.43 1.57 -14.78
N SER A 53 21.41 2.39 -14.60
CA SER A 53 21.05 3.48 -15.51
C SER A 53 20.68 4.75 -14.74
N ASN A 54 21.31 5.88 -15.10
CA ASN A 54 20.95 7.20 -14.55
C ASN A 54 19.59 7.71 -15.04
N LEU A 55 18.89 6.96 -15.88
CA LEU A 55 17.60 7.34 -16.45
C LEU A 55 16.41 6.96 -15.55
N GLU A 56 16.62 6.06 -14.62
CA GLU A 56 15.58 5.58 -13.70
C GLU A 56 16.08 5.71 -12.26
N THR A 57 15.90 6.88 -11.67
CA THR A 57 16.12 7.07 -10.23
C THR A 57 14.88 6.66 -9.48
N ILE A 58 15.00 5.69 -8.58
CA ILE A 58 13.93 5.37 -7.62
C ILE A 58 13.86 6.56 -6.64
N PRO A 59 12.69 7.22 -6.47
CA PRO A 59 12.55 8.29 -5.50
C PRO A 59 12.88 7.80 -4.08
N ALA A 60 13.66 8.58 -3.34
CA ALA A 60 14.07 8.23 -1.97
C ALA A 60 12.88 8.22 -0.98
N ASP A 61 11.79 8.89 -1.33
CA ASP A 61 10.56 9.01 -0.55
C ASP A 61 9.43 8.11 -1.08
N GLN A 62 9.77 7.09 -1.86
CA GLN A 62 8.79 6.13 -2.39
C GLN A 62 8.03 5.45 -1.25
N GLY A 63 6.71 5.60 -1.24
CA GLY A 63 5.83 5.14 -0.14
C GLY A 63 5.44 6.30 0.78
N LEU A 64 6.39 7.05 1.32
CA LEU A 64 6.13 8.22 2.15
C LEU A 64 5.38 9.31 1.39
N ALA A 65 5.84 9.68 0.19
CA ALA A 65 5.16 10.66 -0.67
C ALA A 65 3.69 10.30 -0.94
N GLY A 66 3.41 9.00 -1.12
CA GLY A 66 2.03 8.50 -1.25
C GLY A 66 1.19 8.68 0.01
N ALA A 67 1.77 8.42 1.18
CA ALA A 67 1.10 8.61 2.46
C ALA A 67 0.82 10.09 2.73
N GLU A 68 1.78 10.98 2.46
CA GLU A 68 1.64 12.44 2.58
C GLU A 68 0.55 12.99 1.65
N LEU A 69 0.54 12.54 0.39
CA LEU A 69 -0.49 12.91 -0.57
C LEU A 69 -1.88 12.45 -0.10
N GLY A 70 -2.00 11.22 0.38
CA GLY A 70 -3.26 10.68 0.89
C GLY A 70 -3.78 11.49 2.08
N VAL A 71 -2.93 11.86 3.03
CA VAL A 71 -3.29 12.73 4.17
C VAL A 71 -3.69 14.12 3.70
N ALA A 72 -2.92 14.73 2.79
CA ALA A 72 -3.22 16.05 2.25
C ALA A 72 -4.58 16.09 1.52
N ASP A 73 -4.89 15.06 0.73
CA ASP A 73 -6.17 14.96 0.02
C ASP A 73 -7.36 14.74 0.97
N ASN A 74 -7.20 13.90 1.98
CA ASN A 74 -8.25 13.71 2.99
C ASN A 74 -8.49 14.98 3.81
N ASN A 75 -7.45 15.75 4.12
CA ASN A 75 -7.58 17.02 4.85
C ASN A 75 -8.31 18.10 4.04
N LYS A 76 -8.31 18.03 2.69
CA LYS A 76 -9.11 18.96 1.87
C LYS A 76 -10.62 18.84 2.15
N SER A 77 -11.13 17.63 2.25
CA SER A 77 -12.53 17.36 2.60
C SER A 77 -12.78 17.34 4.10
N GLY A 78 -11.79 16.92 4.89
CA GLY A 78 -11.83 16.85 6.35
C GLY A 78 -12.20 18.18 7.00
N LYS A 79 -11.68 19.29 6.47
CA LYS A 79 -12.01 20.65 6.95
C LYS A 79 -13.50 20.94 7.00
N PHE A 80 -14.29 20.38 6.07
CA PHE A 80 -15.74 20.58 6.04
C PHE A 80 -16.47 19.63 6.99
N LEU A 81 -15.81 18.55 7.42
CA LEU A 81 -16.36 17.50 8.27
C LEU A 81 -15.90 17.64 9.72
N GLY A 82 -15.05 18.62 10.05
CA GLY A 82 -14.40 18.75 11.35
C GLY A 82 -13.42 17.58 11.61
N GLN A 83 -12.72 17.12 10.58
CA GLN A 83 -11.74 16.04 10.65
C GLN A 83 -10.36 16.57 10.25
N GLU A 84 -9.34 16.18 11.02
CA GLU A 84 -7.93 16.44 10.74
C GLU A 84 -7.16 15.13 10.73
N PHE A 85 -6.40 14.88 9.68
CA PHE A 85 -5.52 13.73 9.54
C PHE A 85 -4.06 14.19 9.70
N ILE A 86 -3.34 13.54 10.61
CA ILE A 86 -1.95 13.88 10.96
C ILE A 86 -1.08 12.68 10.63
N LEU A 87 0.01 12.87 9.86
CA LEU A 87 1.00 11.83 9.58
C LEU A 87 2.20 12.01 10.51
N GLU A 88 2.46 11.02 11.36
CA GLU A 88 3.68 10.91 12.15
C GLU A 88 4.61 9.89 11.49
N GLN A 89 5.78 10.32 11.05
CA GLN A 89 6.72 9.47 10.33
C GLN A 89 7.92 9.08 11.19
N ARG A 90 8.38 7.82 11.03
CA ARG A 90 9.63 7.29 11.56
C ARG A 90 10.30 6.47 10.47
N ILE A 91 11.50 6.89 10.08
CA ILE A 91 12.37 6.18 9.14
C ILE A 91 13.52 5.63 9.97
N VAL A 92 13.76 4.33 9.88
CA VAL A 92 14.73 3.57 10.69
C VAL A 92 15.80 3.03 9.74
N GLU A 93 17.06 3.27 10.07
CA GLU A 93 18.19 2.71 9.34
C GLU A 93 18.29 1.18 9.54
N GLN A 94 19.09 0.51 8.71
CA GLN A 94 19.16 -0.95 8.70
C GLN A 94 19.62 -1.54 10.03
N GLU A 95 20.54 -0.86 10.72
CA GLU A 95 21.15 -1.29 11.97
C GLU A 95 20.31 -0.93 13.20
N GLU A 96 19.28 -0.11 13.06
CA GLU A 96 18.44 0.32 14.16
C GLU A 96 17.36 -0.72 14.47
N ASP A 97 16.92 -0.76 15.74
CA ASP A 97 15.82 -1.63 16.17
C ASP A 97 14.46 -1.02 15.79
N VAL A 98 13.85 -1.57 14.74
CA VAL A 98 12.52 -1.15 14.26
C VAL A 98 11.43 -1.31 15.34
N LEU A 99 11.58 -2.23 16.28
CA LEU A 99 10.57 -2.46 17.32
C LEU A 99 10.52 -1.33 18.34
N VAL A 100 11.64 -0.63 18.57
CA VAL A 100 11.67 0.58 19.40
C VAL A 100 10.84 1.68 18.75
N ALA A 101 11.07 1.96 17.47
CA ALA A 101 10.31 2.95 16.71
C ALA A 101 8.82 2.58 16.61
N ALA A 102 8.51 1.30 16.42
CA ALA A 102 7.14 0.80 16.41
C ALA A 102 6.41 1.06 17.74
N ARG A 103 7.05 0.77 18.88
CA ARG A 103 6.47 1.04 20.21
C ARG A 103 6.23 2.54 20.44
N GLU A 104 7.16 3.39 20.02
CA GLU A 104 7.00 4.85 20.11
C GLU A 104 5.75 5.33 19.36
N LEU A 105 5.56 4.88 18.12
CA LEU A 105 4.38 5.23 17.31
C LEU A 105 3.10 4.62 17.90
N LEU A 106 3.13 3.36 18.33
CA LEU A 106 1.98 2.67 18.96
C LEU A 106 1.55 3.33 20.27
N GLY A 107 2.46 4.03 20.95
CA GLY A 107 2.12 4.87 22.10
C GLY A 107 1.29 6.11 21.77
N ARG A 108 1.23 6.51 20.50
CA ARG A 108 0.54 7.72 20.02
C ARG A 108 -0.66 7.44 19.13
N THR A 109 -0.60 6.35 18.37
CA THR A 109 -1.67 5.97 17.42
C THR A 109 -1.90 4.47 17.40
N ARG A 110 -3.08 4.06 16.93
CA ARG A 110 -3.46 2.67 16.68
C ARG A 110 -3.51 2.34 15.19
N LEU A 111 -3.08 3.25 14.33
CA LEU A 111 -3.11 3.09 12.88
C LEU A 111 -1.72 3.33 12.32
N LEU A 112 -1.05 2.27 11.80
CA LEU A 112 0.30 2.35 11.26
C LEU A 112 0.35 1.87 9.81
N LEU A 113 1.00 2.66 8.95
CA LEU A 113 1.46 2.26 7.63
C LEU A 113 2.89 1.73 7.76
N LEU A 114 3.14 0.53 7.25
CA LEU A 114 4.40 -0.17 7.41
C LEU A 114 5.06 -0.43 6.06
N ASN A 115 6.25 0.15 5.84
CA ASN A 115 7.11 -0.06 4.68
C ASN A 115 8.39 -0.77 5.10
N MET A 116 8.37 -2.10 5.14
CA MET A 116 9.46 -2.92 5.67
C MET A 116 9.37 -4.36 5.16
N THR A 117 10.35 -5.19 5.53
CA THR A 117 10.40 -6.62 5.16
C THR A 117 9.30 -7.44 5.84
N SER A 118 9.04 -8.65 5.33
CA SER A 118 8.11 -9.61 5.95
C SER A 118 8.46 -9.91 7.41
N GLU A 119 9.73 -10.06 7.71
CA GLU A 119 10.23 -10.37 9.06
C GLU A 119 9.89 -9.23 10.03
N ASP A 120 10.21 -7.99 9.67
CA ASP A 120 9.90 -6.81 10.47
C ASP A 120 8.39 -6.62 10.64
N LEU A 121 7.60 -6.81 9.56
CA LEU A 121 6.14 -6.74 9.62
C LEU A 121 5.55 -7.68 10.66
N LEU A 122 6.02 -8.93 10.66
CA LEU A 122 5.57 -9.94 11.62
C LEU A 122 6.03 -9.61 13.03
N ALA A 123 7.28 -9.17 13.20
CA ALA A 123 7.82 -8.77 14.50
C ALA A 123 7.04 -7.59 15.10
N VAL A 124 6.68 -6.58 14.29
CA VAL A 124 5.84 -5.45 14.72
C VAL A 124 4.41 -5.92 15.03
N ALA A 125 3.83 -6.79 14.19
CA ALA A 125 2.47 -7.29 14.37
C ALA A 125 2.30 -8.15 15.63
N ASP A 126 3.37 -8.82 16.05
CA ASP A 126 3.40 -9.67 17.25
C ASP A 126 3.71 -8.90 18.56
N LEU A 127 3.96 -7.58 18.48
CA LEU A 127 4.13 -6.75 19.68
C LEU A 127 2.85 -6.73 20.53
N PRO A 128 2.95 -6.82 21.86
CA PRO A 128 1.80 -6.67 22.75
C PRO A 128 1.05 -5.34 22.54
N GLU A 129 1.79 -4.27 22.26
CA GLU A 129 1.26 -2.93 22.02
C GLU A 129 0.48 -2.83 20.70
N ALA A 130 0.77 -3.72 19.73
CA ALA A 130 0.10 -3.78 18.44
C ALA A 130 -1.20 -4.60 18.45
N LYS A 131 -1.55 -5.29 19.54
CA LYS A 131 -2.68 -6.21 19.62
C LYS A 131 -4.01 -5.61 19.17
N ASP A 132 -4.26 -4.35 19.54
CA ASP A 132 -5.48 -3.61 19.23
C ASP A 132 -5.23 -2.47 18.23
N ALA A 133 -4.11 -2.51 17.53
CA ALA A 133 -3.77 -1.59 16.46
C ALA A 133 -4.15 -2.17 15.10
N LEU A 134 -4.36 -1.29 14.12
CA LEU A 134 -4.49 -1.62 12.72
C LEU A 134 -3.18 -1.31 12.02
N LEU A 135 -2.50 -2.35 11.59
CA LEU A 135 -1.25 -2.29 10.85
C LEU A 135 -1.56 -2.49 9.36
N ILE A 136 -0.97 -1.69 8.51
CA ILE A 136 -1.19 -1.74 7.06
C ILE A 136 0.15 -1.90 6.36
N ASN A 137 0.37 -3.08 5.81
CA ASN A 137 1.50 -3.34 4.92
C ASN A 137 1.28 -2.64 3.57
N ILE A 138 2.22 -1.79 3.17
CA ILE A 138 2.15 -0.99 1.95
C ILE A 138 3.21 -1.36 0.90
N SER A 139 4.13 -2.29 1.19
CA SER A 139 5.28 -2.56 0.32
C SER A 139 5.61 -4.03 0.11
N GLU A 140 5.27 -4.92 1.04
CA GLU A 140 5.74 -6.31 1.02
C GLU A 140 4.71 -7.26 0.38
N ALA A 141 5.13 -7.94 -0.69
CA ALA A 141 4.27 -8.80 -1.52
C ALA A 141 4.34 -10.29 -1.15
N ASP A 142 5.00 -10.66 -0.05
CA ASP A 142 5.15 -12.05 0.37
C ASP A 142 3.79 -12.74 0.55
N VAL A 143 3.65 -13.89 -0.11
CA VAL A 143 2.44 -14.72 -0.06
C VAL A 143 2.16 -15.23 1.34
N ALA A 144 3.22 -15.54 2.12
CA ALA A 144 3.10 -16.11 3.46
C ALA A 144 2.36 -15.17 4.43
N LEU A 145 2.43 -13.85 4.23
CA LEU A 145 1.73 -12.86 5.07
C LEU A 145 0.20 -12.97 5.01
N ARG A 146 -0.34 -13.56 3.93
CA ARG A 146 -1.79 -13.80 3.76
C ARG A 146 -2.19 -15.27 3.93
N ASP A 147 -1.23 -16.14 4.23
CA ASP A 147 -1.42 -17.57 4.41
C ASP A 147 -0.91 -18.00 5.79
N LYS A 148 0.14 -18.81 5.84
CA LYS A 148 0.69 -19.43 7.08
C LYS A 148 1.16 -18.42 8.14
N SER A 149 1.53 -17.21 7.74
CA SER A 149 2.02 -16.13 8.62
C SER A 149 1.00 -15.01 8.79
N CYS A 150 -0.27 -15.23 8.49
CA CYS A 150 -1.32 -14.22 8.60
C CYS A 150 -1.47 -13.73 10.06
N ARG A 151 -1.65 -12.41 10.22
CA ARG A 151 -1.96 -11.75 11.50
C ARG A 151 -3.26 -10.97 11.38
N LYS A 152 -4.15 -11.10 12.36
CA LYS A 152 -5.49 -10.47 12.35
C LYS A 152 -5.46 -8.94 12.38
N ASN A 153 -4.36 -8.36 12.88
CA ASN A 153 -4.14 -6.92 13.01
C ASN A 153 -3.31 -6.34 11.84
N LEU A 154 -2.91 -7.17 10.87
CA LEU A 154 -2.12 -6.76 9.71
C LEU A 154 -2.94 -6.86 8.42
N LEU A 155 -3.27 -5.73 7.83
CA LEU A 155 -3.90 -5.62 6.51
C LEU A 155 -2.85 -5.33 5.43
N HIS A 156 -3.24 -5.49 4.17
CA HIS A 156 -2.35 -5.32 3.03
C HIS A 156 -3.03 -4.51 1.93
N THR A 157 -2.43 -3.43 1.49
CA THR A 157 -2.96 -2.58 0.40
C THR A 157 -2.38 -2.93 -0.95
N ILE A 158 -1.26 -3.66 -0.99
CA ILE A 158 -0.64 -4.12 -2.24
C ILE A 158 -1.04 -5.57 -2.54
N PRO A 159 -1.05 -6.00 -3.80
CA PRO A 159 -1.24 -7.42 -4.15
C PRO A 159 -0.06 -8.27 -3.69
N SER A 160 -0.32 -9.54 -3.35
CA SER A 160 0.77 -10.51 -3.16
C SER A 160 1.30 -11.02 -4.50
N ARG A 161 2.51 -11.63 -4.48
CA ARG A 161 3.07 -12.28 -5.68
C ARG A 161 2.11 -13.32 -6.27
N ALA A 162 1.39 -14.07 -5.44
CA ALA A 162 0.38 -15.01 -5.92
C ALA A 162 -0.78 -14.33 -6.66
N MET A 163 -1.25 -13.16 -6.17
CA MET A 163 -2.32 -12.41 -6.83
C MET A 163 -1.85 -11.83 -8.18
N LEU A 164 -0.60 -11.35 -8.25
CA LEU A 164 0.00 -10.87 -9.50
C LEU A 164 0.19 -12.01 -10.50
N ALA A 165 0.68 -13.16 -10.04
CA ALA A 165 0.83 -14.37 -10.85
C ALA A 165 -0.52 -14.84 -11.41
N ASP A 166 -1.56 -14.90 -10.58
CA ASP A 166 -2.91 -15.28 -11.01
C ASP A 166 -3.48 -14.33 -12.06
N ALA A 167 -3.26 -13.02 -11.90
CA ALA A 167 -3.72 -12.02 -12.86
C ALA A 167 -3.02 -12.19 -14.22
N LEU A 168 -1.70 -12.41 -14.23
CA LEU A 168 -0.94 -12.68 -15.45
C LEU A 168 -1.41 -13.99 -16.12
N SER A 169 -1.58 -15.07 -15.35
CA SER A 169 -2.02 -16.36 -15.86
C SER A 169 -3.41 -16.26 -16.50
N GLN A 170 -4.37 -15.59 -15.87
CA GLN A 170 -5.70 -15.37 -16.44
C GLN A 170 -5.63 -14.61 -17.76
N PHE A 171 -4.81 -13.56 -17.83
CA PHE A 171 -4.62 -12.80 -19.06
C PHE A 171 -3.99 -13.66 -20.16
N ALA A 172 -2.96 -14.43 -19.85
CA ALA A 172 -2.27 -15.30 -20.81
C ALA A 172 -3.19 -16.40 -21.37
N VAL A 173 -3.99 -17.04 -20.51
CA VAL A 173 -5.00 -18.03 -20.94
C VAL A 173 -6.03 -17.41 -21.89
N GLN A 174 -6.51 -16.19 -21.58
CA GLN A 174 -7.43 -15.47 -22.48
C GLN A 174 -6.80 -15.20 -23.87
N LYS A 175 -5.47 -14.98 -23.90
CA LYS A 175 -4.71 -14.81 -25.14
C LYS A 175 -4.30 -16.13 -25.80
N LYS A 176 -4.54 -17.27 -25.16
CA LYS A 176 -4.08 -18.62 -25.58
C LYS A 176 -2.54 -18.75 -25.57
N TRP A 177 -1.86 -18.01 -24.71
CA TRP A 177 -0.42 -18.11 -24.47
C TRP A 177 -0.18 -19.06 -23.30
N THR A 178 -0.32 -20.34 -23.56
CA THR A 178 -0.34 -21.39 -22.55
C THR A 178 0.96 -22.18 -22.43
N ARG A 179 1.97 -21.85 -23.23
CA ARG A 179 3.32 -22.44 -23.14
C ARG A 179 4.29 -21.36 -22.72
N TRP A 180 4.79 -21.48 -21.50
CA TRP A 180 5.66 -20.46 -20.91
C TRP A 180 7.12 -20.89 -20.86
N ALA A 181 8.04 -19.94 -21.09
CA ALA A 181 9.44 -20.00 -20.69
C ALA A 181 9.63 -19.01 -19.55
N LEU A 182 10.18 -19.45 -18.42
CA LEU A 182 10.35 -18.64 -17.22
C LEU A 182 11.81 -18.29 -16.99
N VAL A 183 12.12 -17.01 -16.94
CA VAL A 183 13.43 -16.48 -16.55
C VAL A 183 13.34 -16.00 -15.11
N GLU A 184 14.10 -16.63 -14.24
CA GLU A 184 14.20 -16.27 -12.83
C GLU A 184 15.39 -15.35 -12.59
N GLY A 185 15.20 -14.24 -11.88
CA GLY A 185 16.29 -13.39 -11.44
C GLY A 185 17.10 -14.01 -10.30
N PRO A 186 18.27 -13.42 -10.01
CA PRO A 186 19.19 -13.95 -9.00
C PRO A 186 18.73 -13.70 -7.56
N GLU A 187 17.81 -12.76 -7.35
CA GLU A 187 17.41 -12.32 -6.03
C GLU A 187 16.38 -13.26 -5.37
N PRO A 188 16.33 -13.35 -4.05
CA PRO A 188 15.33 -14.18 -3.34
C PRO A 188 13.88 -13.81 -3.69
N GLU A 189 13.59 -12.53 -3.91
CA GLU A 189 12.28 -12.01 -4.28
C GLU A 189 11.86 -12.51 -5.68
N ASP A 190 12.79 -12.52 -6.63
CA ASP A 190 12.57 -13.03 -7.99
C ASP A 190 12.23 -14.52 -7.98
N ARG A 191 12.96 -15.29 -7.16
CA ARG A 191 12.69 -16.70 -6.93
C ARG A 191 11.30 -16.92 -6.34
N ALA A 192 10.93 -16.15 -5.32
CA ALA A 192 9.61 -16.24 -4.70
C ALA A 192 8.49 -15.91 -5.68
N PHE A 193 8.73 -14.97 -6.61
CA PHE A 193 7.77 -14.66 -7.66
C PHE A 193 7.71 -15.76 -8.72
N ALA A 194 8.83 -16.34 -9.12
CA ALA A 194 8.88 -17.48 -10.03
C ALA A 194 8.09 -18.67 -9.47
N GLU A 195 8.24 -19.00 -8.18
CA GLU A 195 7.46 -20.03 -7.51
C GLU A 195 5.95 -19.73 -7.48
N ALA A 196 5.57 -18.46 -7.30
CA ALA A 196 4.18 -18.04 -7.37
C ALA A 196 3.61 -18.20 -8.79
N LEU A 197 4.41 -17.88 -9.81
CA LEU A 197 4.03 -18.07 -11.23
C LEU A 197 3.87 -19.54 -11.59
N GLU A 198 4.75 -20.42 -11.12
CA GLU A 198 4.61 -21.88 -11.35
C GLU A 198 3.33 -22.43 -10.71
N LYS A 199 3.03 -22.07 -9.47
CA LYS A 199 1.77 -22.46 -8.80
C LYS A 199 0.54 -21.92 -9.52
N SER A 200 0.63 -20.70 -10.03
CA SER A 200 -0.45 -20.11 -10.82
C SER A 200 -0.59 -20.79 -12.18
N ALA A 201 0.52 -21.13 -12.84
CA ALA A 201 0.52 -21.88 -14.09
C ALA A 201 -0.18 -23.25 -13.92
N GLU A 202 0.14 -23.99 -12.87
CA GLU A 202 -0.56 -25.24 -12.52
C GLU A 202 -2.07 -25.02 -12.33
N LYS A 203 -2.46 -23.96 -11.62
CA LYS A 203 -3.86 -23.62 -11.36
C LYS A 203 -4.67 -23.30 -12.62
N PHE A 204 -4.03 -22.70 -13.63
CA PHE A 204 -4.67 -22.26 -14.87
C PHE A 204 -4.35 -23.14 -16.09
N ASP A 205 -3.79 -24.33 -15.87
CA ASP A 205 -3.44 -25.30 -16.92
C ASP A 205 -2.49 -24.72 -17.99
N ILE A 206 -1.45 -24.03 -17.51
CA ILE A 206 -0.38 -23.45 -18.31
C ILE A 206 0.85 -24.35 -18.22
N ASP A 207 1.44 -24.67 -19.33
CA ASP A 207 2.61 -25.55 -19.46
C ASP A 207 3.90 -24.72 -19.37
N VAL A 208 4.61 -24.80 -18.25
CA VAL A 208 5.94 -24.19 -18.08
C VAL A 208 6.99 -25.09 -18.74
N ARG A 209 7.38 -24.75 -19.97
CA ARG A 209 8.31 -25.49 -20.82
C ARG A 209 9.75 -25.48 -20.31
N GLY A 210 10.13 -24.49 -19.54
CA GLY A 210 11.45 -24.37 -18.95
C GLY A 210 11.56 -23.20 -17.99
N ARG A 211 12.43 -23.37 -16.99
CA ARG A 211 12.81 -22.32 -16.03
C ARG A 211 14.33 -22.24 -16.00
N GLN A 212 14.87 -21.05 -16.19
CA GLN A 212 16.31 -20.80 -16.12
C GLN A 212 16.57 -19.57 -15.27
N VAL A 213 17.67 -19.64 -14.47
CA VAL A 213 18.10 -18.53 -13.65
C VAL A 213 18.98 -17.61 -14.51
N TRP A 214 18.72 -16.31 -14.42
CA TRP A 214 19.57 -15.31 -15.04
C TRP A 214 20.95 -15.29 -14.36
N GLY A 215 21.97 -15.77 -15.06
CA GLY A 215 23.33 -15.96 -14.54
C GLY A 215 24.35 -14.92 -15.00
N PHE A 216 23.92 -13.86 -15.70
CA PHE A 216 24.82 -12.86 -16.24
C PHE A 216 25.12 -11.77 -15.20
N GLY A 217 26.41 -11.36 -15.13
CA GLY A 217 26.84 -10.32 -14.20
C GLY A 217 26.35 -8.93 -14.58
N ALA A 218 26.57 -7.97 -13.69
CA ALA A 218 26.09 -6.59 -13.83
C ALA A 218 26.62 -5.83 -15.07
N ASP A 219 27.72 -6.27 -15.70
CA ASP A 219 28.27 -5.61 -16.90
C ASP A 219 27.75 -6.25 -18.20
N MET A 220 26.43 -6.27 -18.36
CA MET A 220 25.77 -6.76 -19.57
C MET A 220 25.98 -5.86 -20.80
N ARG A 221 26.45 -4.64 -20.63
CA ARG A 221 26.55 -3.65 -21.73
C ARG A 221 27.45 -4.12 -22.89
N ARG A 222 28.44 -4.99 -22.61
CA ARG A 222 29.37 -5.47 -23.62
C ARG A 222 28.98 -6.79 -24.28
N SER A 223 28.26 -7.65 -23.54
CA SER A 223 27.96 -9.01 -23.98
C SER A 223 26.47 -9.23 -24.32
N ALA A 224 25.57 -8.31 -23.91
CA ALA A 224 24.14 -8.45 -24.10
C ALA A 224 23.73 -8.80 -25.55
N ALA A 225 24.33 -8.16 -26.53
CA ALA A 225 24.00 -8.38 -27.94
C ALA A 225 24.28 -9.81 -28.43
N GLN A 226 25.16 -10.56 -27.77
CA GLN A 226 25.51 -11.94 -28.14
C GLN A 226 24.90 -12.97 -27.18
N GLU A 227 24.96 -12.70 -25.88
CA GLU A 227 24.57 -13.66 -24.85
C GLU A 227 23.03 -13.74 -24.65
N VAL A 228 22.34 -12.60 -24.71
CA VAL A 228 20.88 -12.55 -24.53
C VAL A 228 20.13 -13.38 -25.61
N PRO A 229 20.43 -13.24 -26.93
CA PRO A 229 19.79 -14.06 -27.94
C PRO A 229 20.04 -15.56 -27.75
N LEU A 230 21.29 -15.95 -27.39
CA LEU A 230 21.61 -17.35 -27.14
C LEU A 230 20.88 -17.90 -25.92
N PHE A 231 20.77 -17.11 -24.86
CA PHE A 231 20.02 -17.47 -23.66
C PHE A 231 18.53 -17.67 -23.98
N VAL A 232 17.90 -16.71 -24.66
CA VAL A 232 16.47 -16.81 -25.04
C VAL A 232 16.23 -17.97 -25.99
N GLN A 233 17.12 -18.23 -26.94
CA GLN A 233 17.03 -19.36 -27.88
C GLN A 233 17.24 -20.72 -27.23
N SER A 234 17.82 -20.79 -26.03
CA SER A 234 18.03 -22.03 -25.30
C SER A 234 16.74 -22.62 -24.72
N PHE A 235 15.68 -21.81 -24.61
CA PHE A 235 14.38 -22.30 -24.15
C PHE A 235 13.67 -23.14 -25.23
N PRO A 236 12.90 -24.16 -24.82
CA PRO A 236 11.98 -24.84 -25.72
C PRO A 236 10.98 -23.88 -26.37
N GLU A 237 10.31 -24.32 -27.43
CA GLU A 237 9.26 -23.53 -28.08
C GLU A 237 8.19 -23.12 -27.08
N HIS A 238 7.90 -21.82 -27.01
CA HIS A 238 7.00 -21.17 -26.04
C HIS A 238 6.18 -20.06 -26.71
N ASP A 239 5.05 -19.70 -26.09
CA ASP A 239 4.19 -18.60 -26.52
C ASP A 239 4.55 -17.31 -25.78
N LEU A 240 5.06 -17.41 -24.55
CA LEU A 240 5.35 -16.31 -23.68
C LEU A 240 6.65 -16.53 -22.90
N LEU A 241 7.56 -15.54 -22.94
CA LEU A 241 8.70 -15.44 -22.05
C LEU A 241 8.27 -14.61 -20.83
N VAL A 242 8.28 -15.25 -19.66
CA VAL A 242 7.93 -14.60 -18.38
C VAL A 242 9.19 -14.35 -17.60
N VAL A 243 9.36 -13.13 -17.09
CA VAL A 243 10.58 -12.70 -16.40
C VAL A 243 10.23 -12.25 -14.99
N THR A 244 10.93 -12.77 -13.98
CA THR A 244 10.85 -12.29 -12.61
C THR A 244 12.05 -11.41 -12.29
N ASP A 245 11.83 -10.12 -12.29
CA ASP A 245 12.82 -9.08 -12.04
C ASP A 245 12.17 -7.94 -11.23
N GLU A 246 12.00 -8.15 -9.92
CA GLU A 246 11.29 -7.21 -9.05
C GLU A 246 12.06 -5.88 -8.86
N ARG A 247 13.38 -5.89 -9.06
CA ARG A 247 14.23 -4.71 -8.96
C ARG A 247 14.41 -3.96 -10.28
N GLY A 248 14.04 -4.58 -11.42
CA GLY A 248 14.26 -4.00 -12.75
C GLY A 248 15.72 -4.02 -13.20
N ASP A 249 16.53 -4.97 -12.68
CA ASP A 249 17.97 -5.00 -12.91
C ASP A 249 18.35 -5.53 -14.28
N TYR A 250 17.61 -6.52 -14.82
CA TYR A 250 18.01 -7.21 -16.03
C TYR A 250 16.90 -7.41 -17.08
N GLY A 251 15.64 -7.42 -16.70
CA GLY A 251 14.50 -7.73 -17.60
C GLY A 251 14.48 -6.87 -18.87
N ARG A 252 14.95 -5.62 -18.75
CA ARG A 252 15.09 -4.71 -19.89
C ARG A 252 16.04 -5.19 -20.99
N TYR A 253 16.98 -6.09 -20.69
CA TYR A 253 17.90 -6.64 -21.68
C TYR A 253 17.33 -7.80 -22.46
N LEU A 254 16.16 -8.33 -22.04
CA LEU A 254 15.45 -9.44 -22.69
C LEU A 254 14.42 -9.00 -23.74
N LEU A 255 14.22 -7.68 -23.89
CA LEU A 255 13.25 -7.07 -24.81
C LEU A 255 13.85 -6.78 -26.19
#